data_d91311389c02f64c1bb28a5c8d433c5c
#
_entry.id   d91311389c02f64c1bb28a5c8d433c5c
#
_cell.length_a   1.000
_cell.length_b   1.000
_cell.length_c   1.000
_cell.angle_alpha   90.00
_cell.angle_beta   90.00
_cell.angle_gamma   90.00
#
_symmetry.space_group_name_H-M   'P 1'
#
loop_
_entity.id
_entity.type
_entity.pdbx_description
1 polymer ?
#
loop_
_entity_poly.entity_id
_entity_poly.type
_entity_poly.pdbx_seq_one_letter_code
_entity_poly.pdbx_strand_id
1 'polypeptide(L)'
;MAAPRATDEIDIAARATISYSSEDPAHPIENLLDERSGPGGTRWTSARADTIERIVVEFDQPQTISRLDYEVEETMRDRTQEVRAEVSDDGGRAYRQILVQEYNFSPHGATFQREEQRVNLHRVTHLRLTIVPNKNGSGTASLTALRLFA
;
A
#
# COMPACT_ATOMS: atom_id res chain seq x y z
N MET A 1 -3.34 14.98 -16.19
CA MET A 1 -1.88 14.86 -16.16
C MET A 1 -1.43 14.67 -14.72
N ALA A 2 -0.58 13.71 -14.47
CA ALA A 2 -0.05 13.47 -13.13
C ALA A 2 0.84 14.65 -12.69
N ALA A 3 0.87 14.91 -11.38
CA ALA A 3 1.78 15.91 -10.82
C ALA A 3 3.23 15.45 -10.99
N PRO A 4 4.20 16.37 -11.11
CA PRO A 4 5.61 16.00 -11.12
C PRO A 4 5.98 15.23 -9.85
N ARG A 5 6.82 14.21 -10.02
CA ARG A 5 7.34 13.45 -8.88
C ARG A 5 8.31 14.32 -8.08
N ALA A 6 8.23 14.24 -6.76
CA ALA A 6 9.20 14.89 -5.89
C ALA A 6 10.60 14.31 -6.14
N THR A 7 11.66 15.13 -5.97
CA THR A 7 13.02 14.69 -6.28
C THR A 7 13.50 13.52 -5.43
N ASP A 8 12.97 13.38 -4.21
CA ASP A 8 13.29 12.27 -3.30
C ASP A 8 12.31 11.09 -3.41
N GLU A 9 11.30 11.20 -4.26
CA GLU A 9 10.36 10.09 -4.45
C GLU A 9 11.00 8.97 -5.27
N ILE A 10 10.88 7.74 -4.76
CA ILE A 10 11.38 6.56 -5.44
C ILE A 10 10.41 6.17 -6.57
N ASP A 11 10.91 6.06 -7.78
CA ASP A 11 10.13 5.57 -8.92
C ASP A 11 10.00 4.05 -8.83
N ILE A 12 8.95 3.60 -8.14
CA ILE A 12 8.73 2.17 -7.90
C ILE A 12 8.62 1.41 -9.21
N ALA A 13 7.88 1.95 -10.18
CA ALA A 13 7.69 1.28 -11.46
C ALA A 13 9.01 1.05 -12.21
N ALA A 14 9.97 1.96 -12.08
CA ALA A 14 11.26 1.87 -12.76
C ALA A 14 12.30 1.08 -11.96
N ARG A 15 12.19 1.04 -10.63
CA ARG A 15 13.24 0.52 -9.74
C ARG A 15 12.88 -0.73 -8.97
N ALA A 16 11.69 -1.27 -9.18
CA ALA A 16 11.23 -2.41 -8.41
C ALA A 16 10.29 -3.29 -9.24
N THR A 17 10.14 -4.51 -8.77
CA THR A 17 9.11 -5.44 -9.25
C THR A 17 8.08 -5.58 -8.13
N ILE A 18 6.80 -5.45 -8.49
CA ILE A 18 5.71 -5.64 -7.53
C ILE A 18 5.08 -7.01 -7.77
N SER A 19 4.93 -7.76 -6.68
CA SER A 19 4.12 -8.97 -6.64
C SER A 19 2.97 -8.76 -5.66
N TYR A 20 1.90 -9.52 -5.85
CA TYR A 20 0.69 -9.38 -5.06
C TYR A 20 -0.01 -10.73 -5.01
N SER A 21 -0.79 -10.96 -3.93
CA SER A 21 -1.49 -12.22 -3.74
C SER A 21 -2.70 -12.38 -4.65
N SER A 22 -3.41 -11.28 -4.95
CA SER A 22 -4.51 -11.28 -5.92
C SER A 22 -4.83 -9.85 -6.38
N GLU A 23 -5.54 -9.73 -7.49
CA GLU A 23 -6.11 -8.46 -7.94
C GLU A 23 -7.44 -8.69 -8.66
N ASP A 24 -8.35 -7.76 -8.47
CA ASP A 24 -9.54 -7.66 -9.31
C ASP A 24 -9.11 -7.09 -10.67
N PRO A 25 -9.43 -7.75 -11.79
CA PRO A 25 -9.03 -7.24 -13.13
C PRO A 25 -9.49 -5.81 -13.41
N ALA A 26 -10.59 -5.37 -12.79
CA ALA A 26 -11.07 -3.99 -12.94
C ALA A 26 -10.28 -3.00 -12.08
N HIS A 27 -9.51 -3.48 -11.09
CA HIS A 27 -8.73 -2.65 -10.16
C HIS A 27 -7.34 -3.25 -9.96
N PRO A 28 -6.50 -3.22 -11.02
CA PRO A 28 -5.20 -3.90 -10.98
C PRO A 28 -4.18 -3.17 -10.11
N ILE A 29 -3.08 -3.86 -9.81
CA ILE A 29 -2.02 -3.34 -8.95
C ILE A 29 -1.35 -2.09 -9.52
N GLU A 30 -1.33 -1.94 -10.84
CA GLU A 30 -0.77 -0.76 -11.49
C GLU A 30 -1.44 0.54 -11.07
N ASN A 31 -2.68 0.47 -10.59
CA ASN A 31 -3.40 1.64 -10.09
C ASN A 31 -2.74 2.26 -8.85
N LEU A 32 -1.90 1.53 -8.14
CA LEU A 32 -1.13 2.10 -7.03
C LEU A 32 -0.01 3.02 -7.50
N LEU A 33 0.44 2.88 -8.73
CA LEU A 33 1.62 3.53 -9.27
C LEU A 33 1.31 4.53 -10.37
N ASP A 34 0.05 4.89 -10.56
CA ASP A 34 -0.37 5.82 -11.62
C ASP A 34 -0.21 7.30 -11.21
N GLU A 35 0.45 7.56 -10.08
CA GLU A 35 0.73 8.89 -9.54
C GLU A 35 -0.52 9.70 -9.19
N ARG A 36 -1.67 9.05 -9.11
CA ARG A 36 -2.91 9.66 -8.65
C ARG A 36 -3.07 9.47 -7.15
N SER A 37 -3.69 10.44 -6.52
CA SER A 37 -3.96 10.40 -5.09
C SER A 37 -5.24 11.17 -4.78
N GLY A 38 -5.74 10.97 -3.56
CA GLY A 38 -6.94 11.65 -3.08
C GLY A 38 -8.22 10.88 -3.37
N PRO A 39 -9.34 11.34 -2.78
CA PRO A 39 -10.63 10.69 -2.94
C PRO A 39 -11.09 10.64 -4.40
N GLY A 40 -11.73 9.54 -4.80
CA GLY A 40 -12.27 9.37 -6.14
C GLY A 40 -11.24 8.93 -7.18
N GLY A 41 -10.01 8.64 -6.77
CA GLY A 41 -8.96 8.15 -7.67
C GLY A 41 -9.07 6.68 -8.00
N THR A 42 -8.09 6.19 -8.76
CA THR A 42 -7.95 4.76 -9.05
C THR A 42 -7.52 4.00 -7.80
N ARG A 43 -7.70 2.68 -7.81
CA ARG A 43 -7.29 1.83 -6.69
C ARG A 43 -6.95 0.43 -7.16
N TRP A 44 -6.18 -0.26 -6.33
CA TRP A 44 -6.07 -1.71 -6.37
C TRP A 44 -7.11 -2.31 -5.42
N THR A 45 -7.72 -3.40 -5.85
CA THR A 45 -8.62 -4.20 -5.02
C THR A 45 -8.25 -5.66 -5.16
N SER A 46 -8.29 -6.40 -4.05
CA SER A 46 -8.07 -7.85 -4.10
C SER A 46 -9.19 -8.55 -4.87
N ALA A 47 -8.87 -9.71 -5.47
CA ALA A 47 -9.86 -10.52 -6.17
C ALA A 47 -10.75 -11.30 -5.20
N ARG A 48 -10.27 -11.51 -3.97
CA ARG A 48 -10.92 -12.37 -2.98
C ARG A 48 -11.42 -11.55 -1.81
N ALA A 49 -12.59 -11.93 -1.29
CA ALA A 49 -13.09 -11.38 -0.04
C ALA A 49 -12.52 -12.17 1.14
N ASP A 50 -12.44 -11.52 2.30
CA ASP A 50 -12.16 -12.13 3.60
C ASP A 50 -10.82 -12.86 3.69
N THR A 51 -9.89 -12.50 2.84
CA THR A 51 -8.57 -13.12 2.76
C THR A 51 -7.51 -12.08 3.05
N ILE A 52 -6.54 -12.41 3.91
CA ILE A 52 -5.36 -11.58 4.11
C ILE A 52 -4.58 -11.52 2.81
N GLU A 53 -4.29 -10.31 2.34
CA GLU A 53 -3.61 -10.08 1.08
C GLU A 53 -2.23 -9.47 1.33
N ARG A 54 -1.30 -9.73 0.42
CA ARG A 54 0.06 -9.18 0.50
C ARG A 54 0.45 -8.53 -0.81
N ILE A 55 1.16 -7.41 -0.67
CA ILE A 55 1.81 -6.71 -1.77
C ILE A 55 3.29 -6.62 -1.41
N VAL A 56 4.16 -7.06 -2.31
CA VAL A 56 5.61 -7.03 -2.08
C VAL A 56 6.26 -6.18 -3.16
N VAL A 57 7.01 -5.19 -2.72
CA VAL A 57 7.88 -4.37 -3.57
C VAL A 57 9.29 -4.90 -3.42
N GLU A 58 9.83 -5.50 -4.48
CA GLU A 58 11.20 -6.01 -4.54
C GLU A 58 12.04 -5.02 -5.34
N PHE A 59 12.98 -4.36 -4.67
CA PHE A 59 13.82 -3.35 -5.32
C PHE A 59 14.97 -4.01 -6.10
N ASP A 60 15.29 -3.42 -7.27
CA ASP A 60 16.43 -3.86 -8.09
C ASP A 60 17.75 -3.65 -7.36
N GLN A 61 17.83 -2.56 -6.59
CA GLN A 61 18.96 -2.22 -5.72
C GLN A 61 18.42 -1.82 -4.35
N PRO A 62 19.15 -2.11 -3.27
CA PRO A 62 18.72 -1.69 -1.94
C PRO A 62 18.45 -0.18 -1.89
N GLN A 63 17.41 0.21 -1.18
CA GLN A 63 16.97 1.60 -1.07
C GLN A 63 17.05 2.10 0.36
N THR A 64 17.32 3.39 0.50
CA THR A 64 17.06 4.12 1.73
C THR A 64 15.65 4.69 1.64
N ILE A 65 14.84 4.52 2.69
CA ILE A 65 13.47 5.02 2.72
C ILE A 65 13.32 5.92 3.94
N SER A 66 12.89 7.16 3.71
CA SER A 66 12.65 8.15 4.77
C SER A 66 11.16 8.40 5.03
N ARG A 67 10.30 8.05 4.07
CA ARG A 67 8.84 8.21 4.24
C ARG A 67 8.08 7.18 3.41
N LEU A 68 7.03 6.67 3.99
CA LEU A 68 6.07 5.75 3.36
C LEU A 68 4.70 6.40 3.41
N ASP A 69 4.09 6.58 2.24
CA ASP A 69 2.73 7.10 2.13
C ASP A 69 1.84 6.05 1.45
N TYR A 70 0.64 5.86 1.98
CA TYR A 70 -0.39 5.11 1.28
C TYR A 70 -1.77 5.67 1.62
N GLU A 71 -2.75 5.31 0.77
CA GLU A 71 -4.12 5.78 0.92
C GLU A 71 -5.10 4.64 0.79
N VAL A 72 -6.20 4.75 1.53
CA VAL A 72 -7.30 3.79 1.48
C VAL A 72 -8.61 4.56 1.37
N GLU A 73 -9.48 4.15 0.46
CA GLU A 73 -10.82 4.71 0.33
C GLU A 73 -11.86 3.61 0.40
N GLU A 74 -12.92 3.85 1.20
CA GLU A 74 -14.08 2.99 1.29
C GLU A 74 -15.32 3.83 1.45
N THR A 75 -16.19 3.85 0.42
CA THR A 75 -17.38 4.70 0.40
C THR A 75 -18.68 3.92 0.54
N MET A 76 -18.65 2.58 0.41
CA MET A 76 -19.86 1.79 0.22
C MET A 76 -20.31 1.02 1.45
N ARG A 77 -19.41 0.76 2.41
CA ARG A 77 -19.74 -0.09 3.56
C ARG A 77 -18.94 0.26 4.80
N ASP A 78 -19.42 -0.15 5.95
CA ASP A 78 -18.64 -0.15 7.17
C ASP A 78 -17.55 -1.20 7.07
N ARG A 79 -16.31 -0.79 7.32
CA ARG A 79 -15.16 -1.69 7.21
C ARG A 79 -14.01 -1.21 8.08
N THR A 80 -13.33 -2.14 8.75
CA THR A 80 -12.08 -1.87 9.45
C THR A 80 -10.98 -2.65 8.76
N GLN A 81 -10.13 -1.94 8.01
CA GLN A 81 -9.00 -2.54 7.31
C GLN A 81 -7.73 -2.31 8.12
N GLU A 82 -6.96 -3.38 8.33
CA GLU A 82 -5.63 -3.27 8.92
C GLU A 82 -4.58 -3.32 7.82
N VAL A 83 -3.58 -2.46 7.93
CA VAL A 83 -2.40 -2.46 7.04
C VAL A 83 -1.17 -2.61 7.92
N ARG A 84 -0.33 -3.61 7.61
CA ARG A 84 0.98 -3.81 8.21
C ARG A 84 2.03 -3.54 7.16
N ALA A 85 3.03 -2.73 7.51
CA ALA A 85 4.20 -2.53 6.66
C ALA A 85 5.38 -3.24 7.30
N GLU A 86 6.09 -4.02 6.50
CA GLU A 86 7.22 -4.83 6.92
C GLU A 86 8.34 -4.65 5.91
N VAL A 87 9.59 -4.66 6.36
CA VAL A 87 10.75 -4.50 5.49
C VAL A 87 11.75 -5.61 5.69
N SER A 88 12.51 -5.90 4.65
CA SER A 88 13.64 -6.83 4.66
C SER A 88 14.88 -6.13 4.12
N ASP A 89 16.03 -6.45 4.72
CA ASP A 89 17.34 -6.01 4.23
C ASP A 89 18.21 -7.20 3.77
N ASP A 90 17.65 -8.39 3.71
CA ASP A 90 18.38 -9.62 3.41
C ASP A 90 17.79 -10.41 2.25
N GLY A 91 17.15 -9.73 1.31
CA GLY A 91 16.60 -10.36 0.11
C GLY A 91 15.24 -11.02 0.34
N GLY A 92 14.50 -10.61 1.36
CA GLY A 92 13.17 -11.14 1.65
C GLY A 92 13.21 -12.41 2.50
N ARG A 93 14.34 -12.75 3.09
CA ARG A 93 14.46 -13.94 3.96
C ARG A 93 13.81 -13.71 5.30
N ALA A 94 13.99 -12.52 5.86
CA ALA A 94 13.37 -12.11 7.12
C ALA A 94 12.80 -10.72 6.97
N TYR A 95 11.65 -10.48 7.59
CA TYR A 95 10.97 -9.21 7.62
C TYR A 95 10.84 -8.71 9.04
N ARG A 96 10.94 -7.39 9.24
CA ARG A 96 10.56 -6.76 10.50
C ARG A 96 9.43 -5.79 10.26
N GLN A 97 8.50 -5.76 11.21
CA GLN A 97 7.37 -4.86 11.15
C GLN A 97 7.80 -3.45 11.51
N ILE A 98 7.39 -2.47 10.71
CA ILE A 98 7.67 -1.05 10.94
C ILE A 98 6.42 -0.25 11.24
N LEU A 99 5.23 -0.77 10.88
CA LEU A 99 3.97 -0.06 11.03
C LEU A 99 2.82 -1.04 11.08
N VAL A 100 1.86 -0.80 11.98
CA VAL A 100 0.54 -1.44 11.96
C VAL A 100 -0.50 -0.36 12.22
N GLN A 101 -1.48 -0.23 11.32
CA GLN A 101 -2.57 0.73 11.48
C GLN A 101 -3.90 0.10 11.10
N GLU A 102 -4.94 0.47 11.84
CA GLU A 102 -6.31 0.11 11.52
C GLU A 102 -7.05 1.36 11.06
N TYR A 103 -7.87 1.23 10.03
CA TYR A 103 -8.68 2.30 9.48
C TYR A 103 -10.13 1.89 9.52
N ASN A 104 -10.95 2.70 10.21
CA ASN A 104 -12.37 2.45 10.35
C ASN A 104 -13.12 3.32 9.35
N PHE A 105 -13.89 2.68 8.49
CA PHE A 105 -14.67 3.35 7.45
C PHE A 105 -16.15 3.19 7.70
N SER A 106 -16.90 4.25 7.38
CA SER A 106 -18.36 4.26 7.40
C SER A 106 -18.84 5.19 6.30
N PRO A 107 -19.88 4.80 5.51
CA PRO A 107 -20.43 5.67 4.47
C PRO A 107 -20.90 7.03 4.98
N HIS A 108 -21.24 7.12 6.26
CA HIS A 108 -21.69 8.37 6.90
C HIS A 108 -20.61 9.03 7.75
N GLY A 109 -19.40 8.48 7.78
CA GLY A 109 -18.29 8.98 8.54
C GLY A 109 -17.05 9.08 7.67
N ALA A 110 -15.94 8.48 8.15
CA ALA A 110 -14.69 8.48 7.40
C ALA A 110 -14.79 7.54 6.19
N THR A 111 -14.47 8.06 5.01
CA THR A 111 -14.46 7.30 3.75
C THR A 111 -13.10 7.28 3.07
N PHE A 112 -12.14 8.07 3.58
CA PHE A 112 -10.81 8.17 3.01
C PHE A 112 -9.80 8.38 4.14
N GLN A 113 -8.69 7.64 4.09
CA GLN A 113 -7.60 7.78 5.04
C GLN A 113 -6.27 7.78 4.30
N ARG A 114 -5.39 8.70 4.70
CA ARG A 114 -4.00 8.76 4.22
C ARG A 114 -3.07 8.54 5.39
N GLU A 115 -2.07 7.67 5.17
CA GLU A 115 -0.98 7.47 6.10
C GLU A 115 0.29 8.07 5.52
N GLU A 116 0.93 8.95 6.26
CA GLU A 116 2.26 9.46 5.95
C GLU A 116 3.16 9.09 7.13
N GLN A 117 4.00 8.08 6.95
CA GLN A 117 4.84 7.58 8.01
C GLN A 117 6.30 7.91 7.74
N ARG A 118 6.89 8.74 8.60
CA ARG A 118 8.33 8.98 8.55
C ARG A 118 9.06 7.79 9.13
N VAL A 119 10.10 7.36 8.44
CA VAL A 119 10.92 6.20 8.80
C VAL A 119 12.38 6.51 8.58
N ASN A 120 13.25 5.66 9.11
CA ASN A 120 14.69 5.77 8.89
C ASN A 120 15.21 4.38 8.56
N LEU A 121 15.01 3.99 7.30
CA LEU A 121 15.30 2.64 6.83
C LEU A 121 16.45 2.68 5.84
N HIS A 122 17.41 1.78 6.02
CA HIS A 122 18.58 1.68 5.17
C HIS A 122 18.67 0.27 4.57
N ARG A 123 19.17 0.21 3.33
CA ARG A 123 19.45 -1.05 2.64
C ARG A 123 18.22 -1.95 2.51
N VAL A 124 17.07 -1.34 2.28
CA VAL A 124 15.81 -2.07 2.11
C VAL A 124 15.82 -2.78 0.77
N THR A 125 15.72 -4.10 0.78
CA THR A 125 15.59 -4.91 -0.44
C THR A 125 14.14 -5.20 -0.78
N HIS A 126 13.28 -5.32 0.23
CA HIS A 126 11.86 -5.64 0.06
C HIS A 126 11.02 -4.84 1.03
N LEU A 127 9.89 -4.34 0.54
CA LEU A 127 8.80 -3.80 1.36
C LEU A 127 7.59 -4.69 1.16
N ARG A 128 6.98 -5.16 2.25
CA ARG A 128 5.78 -5.97 2.20
C ARG A 128 4.64 -5.26 2.94
N LEU A 129 3.52 -5.12 2.26
CA LEU A 129 2.27 -4.68 2.88
C LEU A 129 1.38 -5.91 3.08
N THR A 130 0.95 -6.13 4.32
CA THR A 130 0.02 -7.21 4.67
C THR A 130 -1.29 -6.56 5.08
N ILE A 131 -2.38 -6.91 4.41
CA ILE A 131 -3.65 -6.23 4.54
C ILE A 131 -4.72 -7.22 4.98
N VAL A 132 -5.33 -6.91 6.13
CA VAL A 132 -6.54 -7.60 6.60
C VAL A 132 -7.72 -6.77 6.12
N PRO A 133 -8.54 -7.29 5.18
CA PRO A 133 -9.54 -6.46 4.48
C PRO A 133 -10.62 -5.91 5.39
N ASN A 134 -11.10 -6.69 6.35
CA ASN A 134 -12.09 -6.24 7.33
C ASN A 134 -12.00 -7.08 8.59
N LYS A 135 -11.65 -6.45 9.69
CA LYS A 135 -11.54 -7.14 10.98
C LYS A 135 -12.90 -7.42 11.63
N ASN A 136 -13.95 -6.76 11.18
CA ASN A 136 -15.28 -6.84 11.80
C ASN A 136 -16.35 -7.40 10.87
N GLY A 137 -15.97 -8.02 9.77
CA GLY A 137 -16.93 -8.54 8.81
C GLY A 137 -16.27 -8.97 7.52
N SER A 138 -17.00 -8.93 6.42
CA SER A 138 -16.51 -9.34 5.12
C SER A 138 -16.10 -8.15 4.27
N GLY A 139 -15.26 -8.39 3.28
CA GLY A 139 -14.83 -7.37 2.32
C GLY A 139 -13.56 -7.74 1.59
N THR A 140 -13.22 -6.94 0.58
CA THR A 140 -11.98 -7.07 -0.16
C THR A 140 -10.95 -6.07 0.34
N ALA A 141 -9.67 -6.40 0.21
CA ALA A 141 -8.59 -5.47 0.52
C ALA A 141 -8.46 -4.43 -0.59
N SER A 142 -8.09 -3.21 -0.23
CA SER A 142 -7.90 -2.15 -1.22
C SER A 142 -6.87 -1.13 -0.77
N LEU A 143 -6.18 -0.52 -1.73
CA LEU A 143 -5.33 0.65 -1.56
C LEU A 143 -5.50 1.55 -2.78
N THR A 144 -5.47 2.86 -2.58
CA THR A 144 -5.62 3.83 -3.67
C THR A 144 -4.29 4.38 -4.16
N ALA A 145 -3.27 4.40 -3.31
CA ALA A 145 -1.95 4.89 -3.70
C ALA A 145 -0.87 4.30 -2.79
N LEU A 146 0.34 4.20 -3.32
CA LEU A 146 1.54 3.85 -2.57
C LEU A 146 2.69 4.70 -3.09
N ARG A 147 3.34 5.45 -2.20
CA ARG A 147 4.48 6.30 -2.54
C ARG A 147 5.58 6.12 -1.51
N LEU A 148 6.80 6.04 -1.99
CA LEU A 148 8.01 5.87 -1.16
C LEU A 148 8.97 6.99 -1.46
N PHE A 149 9.67 7.46 -0.42
CA PHE A 149 10.60 8.58 -0.52
C PHE A 149 11.93 8.19 0.12
N ALA A 150 12.99 8.55 -0.56
CA ALA A 150 14.37 8.30 -0.08
C ALA A 150 14.80 9.30 1.01
#